data_f8e8d611503af1a421b9189ca9a2eff5
#
_entry.id   f8e8d611503af1a421b9189ca9a2eff5
#
_cell.length_a   1.000
_cell.length_b   1.000
_cell.length_c   1.000
_cell.angle_alpha   90.00
_cell.angle_beta   90.00
_cell.angle_gamma   90.00
#
_symmetry.space_group_name_H-M   'P 1'
#
loop_
_entity.id
_entity.type
_entity.pdbx_description
1 polymer ?
#
loop_
_entity_poly.entity_id
_entity_poly.type
_entity_poly.pdbx_seq_one_letter_code
_entity_poly.pdbx_strand_id
1 'polypeptide(L)'
;MTGLASSPKWRYPGADSDEESRRQQTAAGGLDVTTPNVARIYDYMLGGKDNFAADREAGGRVLREIPHSTLACRQNREFLGRVVRDLAGRGIRQFLDVGSGLPTRDNVHQIAQRTGPGARVVYADYDRVVVAHARALLAKGASGVSVIQADLRDPETILAEAGKHLDFSQPVAVLLFAIVHFLTDADKPHEIVRILTRDLAAGSAVAVSHLTGDGTDPARGRAAQEVYQGASAPAVPRSRRDILALFDGLELADPGLTDINLWPARALSPGVPLVFYGGVGFKP
;
A
#
# COMPACT_ATOMS: atom_id res chain seq x y z
N MET A 1 -17.75 14.16 -39.64
CA MET A 1 -18.21 14.77 -38.40
C MET A 1 -18.01 13.73 -37.27
N THR A 2 -16.87 13.77 -36.64
CA THR A 2 -16.47 12.82 -35.58
C THR A 2 -16.59 13.55 -34.26
N GLY A 3 -17.56 13.10 -33.44
CA GLY A 3 -17.81 13.64 -32.10
C GLY A 3 -16.68 13.27 -31.16
N LEU A 4 -16.00 14.27 -30.64
CA LEU A 4 -15.07 14.15 -29.50
C LEU A 4 -15.88 13.82 -28.24
N ALA A 5 -15.69 12.63 -27.70
CA ALA A 5 -16.23 12.24 -26.40
C ALA A 5 -15.59 13.12 -25.33
N SER A 6 -16.40 13.91 -24.65
CA SER A 6 -16.01 14.78 -23.54
C SER A 6 -15.58 13.92 -22.35
N SER A 7 -14.36 14.13 -21.85
CA SER A 7 -13.85 13.58 -20.60
C SER A 7 -14.76 13.95 -19.43
N PRO A 8 -15.04 13.05 -18.48
CA PRO A 8 -15.87 13.37 -17.32
C PRO A 8 -15.18 14.43 -16.47
N LYS A 9 -15.83 15.59 -16.33
CA LYS A 9 -15.43 16.64 -15.42
C LYS A 9 -15.66 16.15 -13.98
N TRP A 10 -14.61 15.79 -13.28
CA TRP A 10 -14.64 15.55 -11.86
C TRP A 10 -14.93 16.85 -11.13
N ARG A 11 -16.12 16.94 -10.49
CA ARG A 11 -16.41 17.96 -9.49
C ARG A 11 -15.91 17.45 -8.14
N TYR A 12 -15.07 18.20 -7.47
CA TYR A 12 -14.82 18.03 -6.04
C TYR A 12 -16.16 18.20 -5.32
N PRO A 13 -16.61 17.25 -4.48
CA PRO A 13 -17.80 17.47 -3.66
C PRO A 13 -17.51 18.62 -2.71
N GLY A 14 -18.33 19.67 -2.76
CA GLY A 14 -18.33 20.74 -1.75
C GLY A 14 -18.65 20.11 -0.38
N ALA A 15 -18.00 20.63 0.66
CA ALA A 15 -18.18 20.21 2.03
C ALA A 15 -19.64 20.39 2.47
N ASP A 16 -20.29 19.28 2.83
CA ASP A 16 -21.48 19.31 3.69
C ASP A 16 -20.97 19.43 5.14
N SER A 17 -20.85 20.70 5.60
CA SER A 17 -20.26 21.07 6.89
C SER A 17 -20.95 20.42 8.10
N ASP A 18 -22.23 20.11 8.00
CA ASP A 18 -23.02 19.58 9.11
C ASP A 18 -22.87 18.05 9.30
N GLU A 19 -22.70 17.31 8.22
CA GLU A 19 -22.44 15.87 8.28
C GLU A 19 -21.00 15.58 8.72
N GLU A 20 -20.08 16.44 8.37
CA GLU A 20 -18.69 16.39 8.77
C GLU A 20 -18.50 16.71 10.26
N SER A 21 -19.21 17.70 10.78
CA SER A 21 -19.24 18.03 12.22
C SER A 21 -19.84 16.88 13.04
N ARG A 22 -20.86 16.18 12.55
CA ARG A 22 -21.42 14.99 13.20
C ARG A 22 -20.45 13.79 13.18
N ARG A 23 -19.70 13.58 12.12
CA ARG A 23 -18.65 12.54 12.05
C ARG A 23 -17.49 12.83 12.99
N GLN A 24 -17.11 14.09 13.15
CA GLN A 24 -16.07 14.51 14.11
C GLN A 24 -16.52 14.34 15.57
N GLN A 25 -17.79 14.56 15.89
CA GLN A 25 -18.34 14.38 17.23
C GLN A 25 -18.55 12.90 17.60
N THR A 26 -18.79 12.01 16.62
CA THR A 26 -18.94 10.57 16.86
C THR A 26 -17.58 9.84 16.97
N ALA A 27 -16.49 10.48 16.64
CA ALA A 27 -15.12 9.99 16.89
C ALA A 27 -14.73 10.04 18.39
N ALA A 28 -15.67 10.25 19.29
CA ALA A 28 -15.51 10.30 20.75
C ALA A 28 -15.03 8.99 21.42
N GLY A 29 -14.60 7.99 20.63
CA GLY A 29 -13.99 6.74 21.09
C GLY A 29 -12.46 6.76 21.18
N GLY A 30 -11.81 7.94 21.27
CA GLY A 30 -10.33 8.04 21.42
C GLY A 30 -9.56 7.98 20.10
N LEU A 31 -10.22 8.23 18.96
CA LEU A 31 -9.60 8.34 17.65
C LEU A 31 -9.06 9.77 17.43
N ASP A 32 -7.77 9.90 17.17
CA ASP A 32 -7.18 11.17 16.73
C ASP A 32 -7.56 11.47 15.28
N VAL A 33 -8.45 12.47 15.11
CA VAL A 33 -8.90 12.97 13.80
C VAL A 33 -8.22 14.29 13.42
N THR A 34 -7.34 14.80 14.30
CA THR A 34 -6.67 16.09 14.14
C THR A 34 -5.28 15.96 13.56
N THR A 35 -4.60 14.85 13.84
CA THR A 35 -3.31 14.50 13.22
C THR A 35 -3.56 13.76 11.90
N PRO A 36 -2.99 14.22 10.77
CA PRO A 36 -3.10 13.52 9.51
C PRO A 36 -2.51 12.09 9.61
N ASN A 37 -3.23 11.11 9.07
CA ASN A 37 -2.80 9.72 9.08
C ASN A 37 -2.46 9.26 7.67
N VAL A 38 -1.34 8.55 7.50
CA VAL A 38 -0.84 8.15 6.17
C VAL A 38 -1.82 7.27 5.39
N ALA A 39 -2.53 6.34 6.06
CA ALA A 39 -3.52 5.50 5.41
C ALA A 39 -4.76 6.31 4.98
N ARG A 40 -5.18 7.29 5.79
CA ARG A 40 -6.31 8.17 5.48
C ARG A 40 -5.96 9.20 4.39
N ILE A 41 -4.70 9.70 4.37
CA ILE A 41 -4.20 10.53 3.25
C ILE A 41 -4.22 9.72 1.94
N TYR A 42 -3.80 8.45 1.99
CA TYR A 42 -3.85 7.57 0.83
C TYR A 42 -5.28 7.29 0.36
N ASP A 43 -6.21 7.08 1.29
CA ASP A 43 -7.65 6.96 1.00
C ASP A 43 -8.20 8.21 0.29
N TYR A 44 -7.86 9.40 0.79
CA TYR A 44 -8.21 10.67 0.12
C TYR A 44 -7.65 10.74 -1.31
N MET A 45 -6.38 10.35 -1.51
CA MET A 45 -5.76 10.31 -2.86
C MET A 45 -6.49 9.36 -3.82
N LEU A 46 -7.07 8.28 -3.30
CA LEU A 46 -7.88 7.34 -4.09
C LEU A 46 -9.32 7.83 -4.34
N GLY A 47 -9.74 8.92 -3.70
CA GLY A 47 -11.12 9.42 -3.74
C GLY A 47 -12.06 8.67 -2.80
N GLY A 48 -11.51 8.04 -1.75
CA GLY A 48 -12.25 7.39 -0.68
C GLY A 48 -12.96 8.38 0.24
N LYS A 49 -13.69 7.86 1.22
CA LYS A 49 -14.53 8.63 2.16
C LYS A 49 -14.15 8.42 3.63
N ASP A 50 -13.18 7.55 3.89
CA ASP A 50 -12.76 7.17 5.24
C ASP A 50 -11.57 8.02 5.70
N ASN A 51 -11.64 9.34 5.44
CA ASN A 51 -10.64 10.35 5.78
C ASN A 51 -11.30 11.58 6.42
N PHE A 52 -10.54 12.31 7.24
CA PHE A 52 -10.98 13.47 7.98
C PHE A 52 -10.42 14.77 7.39
N ALA A 53 -10.82 15.91 7.94
CA ALA A 53 -10.42 17.23 7.46
C ALA A 53 -8.88 17.39 7.43
N ALA A 54 -8.18 16.97 8.50
CA ALA A 54 -6.73 17.02 8.59
C ALA A 54 -6.04 16.21 7.48
N ASP A 55 -6.59 15.02 7.16
CA ASP A 55 -6.05 14.14 6.11
C ASP A 55 -6.22 14.77 4.72
N ARG A 56 -7.39 15.37 4.47
CA ARG A 56 -7.69 16.07 3.20
C ARG A 56 -6.83 17.32 3.03
N GLU A 57 -6.61 18.08 4.10
CA GLU A 57 -5.72 19.23 4.06
C GLU A 57 -4.29 18.82 3.74
N ALA A 58 -3.77 17.81 4.45
CA ALA A 58 -2.43 17.26 4.19
C ALA A 58 -2.33 16.72 2.77
N GLY A 59 -3.28 15.90 2.32
CA GLY A 59 -3.34 15.37 0.95
C GLY A 59 -3.42 16.47 -0.10
N GLY A 60 -4.21 17.53 0.15
CA GLY A 60 -4.28 18.71 -0.73
C GLY A 60 -2.94 19.47 -0.82
N ARG A 61 -2.17 19.52 0.27
CA ARG A 61 -0.81 20.08 0.27
C ARG A 61 0.13 19.23 -0.59
N VAL A 62 0.12 17.91 -0.43
CA VAL A 62 0.91 17.00 -1.27
C VAL A 62 0.55 17.17 -2.75
N LEU A 63 -0.74 17.27 -3.09
CA LEU A 63 -1.20 17.44 -4.47
C LEU A 63 -0.75 18.76 -5.12
N ARG A 64 -0.53 19.81 -4.33
CA ARG A 64 0.04 21.06 -4.87
C ARG A 64 1.50 20.89 -5.30
N GLU A 65 2.28 20.11 -4.55
CA GLU A 65 3.68 19.84 -4.85
C GLU A 65 3.84 18.75 -5.91
N ILE A 66 3.06 17.67 -5.79
CA ILE A 66 3.10 16.49 -6.68
C ILE A 66 1.70 16.25 -7.26
N PRO A 67 1.29 16.99 -8.30
CA PRO A 67 -0.09 16.97 -8.82
C PRO A 67 -0.57 15.60 -9.33
N HIS A 68 0.35 14.71 -9.69
CA HIS A 68 0.05 13.36 -10.18
C HIS A 68 -0.02 12.29 -9.09
N SER A 69 0.07 12.65 -7.79
CA SER A 69 0.01 11.69 -6.68
C SER A 69 -1.27 10.84 -6.68
N THR A 70 -2.43 11.43 -7.02
CA THR A 70 -3.69 10.65 -7.16
C THR A 70 -3.57 9.56 -8.23
N LEU A 71 -2.98 9.88 -9.38
CA LEU A 71 -2.74 8.91 -10.45
C LEU A 71 -1.77 7.82 -9.97
N ALA A 72 -0.67 8.21 -9.33
CA ALA A 72 0.32 7.29 -8.80
C ALA A 72 -0.27 6.30 -7.77
N CYS A 73 -1.13 6.78 -6.85
CA CYS A 73 -1.83 5.91 -5.90
C CYS A 73 -2.74 4.89 -6.60
N ARG A 74 -3.48 5.30 -7.64
CA ARG A 74 -4.32 4.39 -8.44
C ARG A 74 -3.48 3.35 -9.18
N GLN A 75 -2.40 3.78 -9.82
CA GLN A 75 -1.46 2.88 -10.50
C GLN A 75 -0.82 1.88 -9.54
N ASN A 76 -0.52 2.30 -8.30
CA ASN A 76 -0.02 1.41 -7.27
C ASN A 76 -1.07 0.35 -6.87
N ARG A 77 -2.36 0.71 -6.76
CA ARG A 77 -3.43 -0.27 -6.55
C ARG A 77 -3.59 -1.24 -7.72
N GLU A 78 -3.48 -0.76 -8.95
CA GLU A 78 -3.50 -1.62 -10.14
C GLU A 78 -2.29 -2.56 -10.18
N PHE A 79 -1.10 -2.08 -9.80
CA PHE A 79 0.11 -2.88 -9.67
C PHE A 79 -0.08 -3.99 -8.64
N LEU A 80 -0.55 -3.68 -7.43
CA LEU A 80 -0.93 -4.68 -6.42
C LEU A 80 -1.84 -5.77 -7.03
N GLY A 81 -2.88 -5.35 -7.73
CA GLY A 81 -3.81 -6.29 -8.35
C GLY A 81 -3.17 -7.18 -9.41
N ARG A 82 -2.21 -6.67 -10.20
CA ARG A 82 -1.45 -7.46 -11.17
C ARG A 82 -0.57 -8.49 -10.48
N VAL A 83 0.18 -8.05 -9.46
CA VAL A 83 1.07 -8.90 -8.68
C VAL A 83 0.29 -10.04 -8.00
N VAL A 84 -0.80 -9.73 -7.31
CA VAL A 84 -1.60 -10.77 -6.62
C VAL A 84 -2.16 -11.80 -7.60
N ARG A 85 -2.62 -11.35 -8.78
CA ARG A 85 -3.08 -12.28 -9.83
C ARG A 85 -1.96 -13.17 -10.35
N ASP A 86 -0.78 -12.61 -10.62
CA ASP A 86 0.37 -13.38 -11.09
C ASP A 86 0.80 -14.42 -10.06
N LEU A 87 0.99 -14.01 -8.79
CA LEU A 87 1.41 -14.90 -7.72
C LEU A 87 0.38 -16.01 -7.44
N ALA A 88 -0.91 -15.67 -7.42
CA ALA A 88 -1.97 -16.67 -7.28
C ALA A 88 -2.02 -17.62 -8.49
N GLY A 89 -1.78 -17.11 -9.71
CA GLY A 89 -1.66 -17.90 -10.94
C GLY A 89 -0.47 -18.86 -10.93
N ARG A 90 0.63 -18.50 -10.27
CA ARG A 90 1.82 -19.35 -10.04
C ARG A 90 1.60 -20.41 -8.93
N GLY A 91 0.45 -20.42 -8.28
CA GLY A 91 0.13 -21.43 -7.26
C GLY A 91 0.32 -20.97 -5.83
N ILE A 92 0.73 -19.72 -5.55
CA ILE A 92 0.76 -19.21 -4.18
C ILE A 92 -0.68 -19.07 -3.66
N ARG A 93 -0.93 -19.60 -2.47
CA ARG A 93 -2.25 -19.64 -1.82
C ARG A 93 -2.29 -18.94 -0.47
N GLN A 94 -1.19 -18.32 -0.08
CA GLN A 94 -1.05 -17.64 1.19
C GLN A 94 -0.46 -16.24 0.97
N PHE A 95 -1.11 -15.23 1.55
CA PHE A 95 -0.72 -13.83 1.37
C PHE A 95 -0.67 -13.14 2.73
N LEU A 96 0.42 -12.45 3.01
CA LEU A 96 0.60 -11.56 4.16
C LEU A 96 0.70 -10.12 3.63
N ASP A 97 -0.36 -9.35 3.79
CA ASP A 97 -0.44 -7.95 3.34
C ASP A 97 -0.13 -7.02 4.51
N VAL A 98 1.09 -6.46 4.53
CA VAL A 98 1.61 -5.64 5.62
C VAL A 98 1.50 -4.16 5.28
N GLY A 99 0.89 -3.39 6.19
CA GLY A 99 0.49 -2.02 5.92
C GLY A 99 -0.68 -1.98 4.93
N SER A 100 -1.69 -2.80 5.19
CA SER A 100 -2.80 -3.02 4.26
C SER A 100 -3.60 -1.76 3.93
N GLY A 101 -3.58 -0.77 4.82
CA GLY A 101 -4.35 0.46 4.69
C GLY A 101 -5.87 0.23 4.76
N LEU A 102 -6.63 1.29 4.50
CA LEU A 102 -8.08 1.21 4.47
C LEU A 102 -8.58 0.34 3.32
N PRO A 103 -9.60 -0.51 3.56
CA PRO A 103 -10.16 -1.37 2.52
C PRO A 103 -10.68 -0.57 1.32
N THR A 104 -10.38 -1.04 0.12
CA THR A 104 -10.80 -0.42 -1.14
C THR A 104 -11.64 -1.41 -1.97
N ARG A 105 -11.94 -1.05 -3.23
CA ARG A 105 -12.39 -2.03 -4.21
C ARG A 105 -11.23 -2.97 -4.56
N ASP A 106 -11.53 -4.24 -4.81
CA ASP A 106 -10.56 -5.28 -5.16
C ASP A 106 -9.43 -5.42 -4.11
N ASN A 107 -9.83 -5.78 -2.89
CA ASN A 107 -8.88 -6.14 -1.84
C ASN A 107 -8.10 -7.41 -2.20
N VAL A 108 -6.93 -7.61 -1.59
CA VAL A 108 -6.03 -8.74 -1.88
C VAL A 108 -6.77 -10.09 -1.84
N HIS A 109 -7.59 -10.34 -0.80
CA HIS A 109 -8.33 -11.60 -0.69
C HIS A 109 -9.31 -11.82 -1.86
N GLN A 110 -9.99 -10.77 -2.32
CA GLN A 110 -10.94 -10.88 -3.43
C GLN A 110 -10.22 -11.24 -4.73
N ILE A 111 -9.04 -10.66 -4.99
CA ILE A 111 -8.23 -10.95 -6.17
C ILE A 111 -7.64 -12.37 -6.06
N ALA A 112 -7.01 -12.68 -4.92
CA ALA A 112 -6.35 -13.95 -4.69
C ALA A 112 -7.33 -15.13 -4.81
N GLN A 113 -8.52 -15.02 -4.18
CA GLN A 113 -9.52 -16.08 -4.18
C GLN A 113 -10.23 -16.26 -5.52
N ARG A 114 -10.38 -15.19 -6.32
CA ARG A 114 -10.87 -15.31 -7.71
C ARG A 114 -9.90 -16.07 -8.60
N THR A 115 -8.58 -15.90 -8.38
CA THR A 115 -7.54 -16.52 -9.20
C THR A 115 -7.17 -17.90 -8.68
N GLY A 116 -7.12 -18.07 -7.36
CA GLY A 116 -6.77 -19.30 -6.65
C GLY A 116 -7.76 -19.59 -5.53
N PRO A 117 -8.82 -20.37 -5.80
CA PRO A 117 -9.77 -20.78 -4.77
C PRO A 117 -9.07 -21.37 -3.54
N GLY A 118 -9.55 -21.02 -2.34
CA GLY A 118 -8.94 -21.43 -1.08
C GLY A 118 -7.74 -20.59 -0.62
N ALA A 119 -7.39 -19.52 -1.35
CA ALA A 119 -6.33 -18.61 -0.90
C ALA A 119 -6.67 -18.00 0.46
N ARG A 120 -5.65 -17.99 1.35
CA ARG A 120 -5.69 -17.38 2.68
C ARG A 120 -4.96 -16.05 2.66
N VAL A 121 -5.51 -15.04 3.35
CA VAL A 121 -4.94 -13.70 3.43
C VAL A 121 -4.93 -13.21 4.86
N VAL A 122 -3.78 -12.76 5.32
CA VAL A 122 -3.63 -12.04 6.59
C VAL A 122 -3.32 -10.60 6.28
N TYR A 123 -4.16 -9.70 6.75
CA TYR A 123 -3.94 -8.26 6.73
C TYR A 123 -3.29 -7.84 8.04
N ALA A 124 -2.16 -7.14 7.95
CA ALA A 124 -1.46 -6.58 9.09
C ALA A 124 -1.39 -5.06 8.97
N ASP A 125 -1.87 -4.35 9.99
CA ASP A 125 -1.73 -2.90 10.06
C ASP A 125 -1.60 -2.47 11.52
N TYR A 126 -0.88 -1.37 11.79
CA TYR A 126 -0.75 -0.85 13.15
C TYR A 126 -1.90 0.07 13.53
N ASP A 127 -2.56 0.69 12.55
CA ASP A 127 -3.62 1.67 12.77
C ASP A 127 -4.91 0.98 13.20
N ARG A 128 -5.41 1.37 14.38
CA ARG A 128 -6.65 0.83 14.96
C ARG A 128 -7.87 1.04 14.07
N VAL A 129 -7.90 2.15 13.31
CA VAL A 129 -9.01 2.47 12.39
C VAL A 129 -8.98 1.51 11.22
N VAL A 130 -7.81 1.35 10.61
CA VAL A 130 -7.61 0.38 9.51
C VAL A 130 -8.03 -1.02 9.95
N VAL A 131 -7.53 -1.47 11.11
CA VAL A 131 -7.87 -2.78 11.68
C VAL A 131 -9.38 -2.92 11.93
N ALA A 132 -10.03 -1.89 12.48
CA ALA A 132 -11.47 -1.92 12.73
C ALA A 132 -12.29 -2.00 11.42
N HIS A 133 -11.93 -1.20 10.39
CA HIS A 133 -12.56 -1.25 9.07
C HIS A 133 -12.35 -2.60 8.39
N ALA A 134 -11.12 -3.13 8.42
CA ALA A 134 -10.83 -4.45 7.87
C ALA A 134 -11.66 -5.56 8.55
N ARG A 135 -11.73 -5.56 9.89
CA ARG A 135 -12.55 -6.53 10.65
C ARG A 135 -14.04 -6.39 10.35
N ALA A 136 -14.56 -5.17 10.23
CA ALA A 136 -15.96 -4.93 9.85
C ALA A 136 -16.29 -5.43 8.44
N LEU A 137 -15.35 -5.32 7.50
CA LEU A 137 -15.49 -5.88 6.17
C LEU A 137 -15.53 -7.40 6.20
N LEU A 138 -14.67 -8.03 7.01
CA LEU A 138 -14.56 -9.49 7.12
C LEU A 138 -15.72 -10.14 7.90
N ALA A 139 -16.36 -9.40 8.82
CA ALA A 139 -17.55 -9.88 9.52
C ALA A 139 -18.70 -10.26 8.57
N LYS A 140 -18.60 -9.85 7.28
CA LYS A 140 -19.55 -10.23 6.22
C LYS A 140 -19.27 -11.61 5.59
N GLY A 141 -18.38 -12.43 6.17
CA GLY A 141 -18.23 -13.84 5.83
C GLY A 141 -17.11 -14.18 4.82
N ALA A 142 -16.04 -13.42 4.77
CA ALA A 142 -14.86 -13.77 3.96
C ALA A 142 -14.09 -14.95 4.61
N SER A 143 -14.26 -16.15 4.08
CA SER A 143 -13.51 -17.34 4.53
C SER A 143 -12.01 -17.20 4.20
N GLY A 144 -11.15 -17.70 5.09
CA GLY A 144 -9.70 -17.72 4.88
C GLY A 144 -9.02 -16.35 4.98
N VAL A 145 -9.68 -15.36 5.62
CA VAL A 145 -9.13 -14.01 5.80
C VAL A 145 -9.04 -13.66 7.27
N SER A 146 -7.90 -13.12 7.69
CA SER A 146 -7.65 -12.69 9.06
C SER A 146 -7.08 -11.28 9.09
N VAL A 147 -7.26 -10.57 10.22
CA VAL A 147 -6.71 -9.23 10.46
C VAL A 147 -5.98 -9.21 11.78
N ILE A 148 -4.70 -8.86 11.74
CA ILE A 148 -3.86 -8.68 12.91
C ILE A 148 -3.51 -7.20 13.07
N GLN A 149 -3.39 -6.75 14.31
CA GLN A 149 -2.87 -5.42 14.63
C GLN A 149 -1.40 -5.57 14.96
N ALA A 150 -0.52 -5.08 14.09
CA ALA A 150 0.93 -5.16 14.29
C ALA A 150 1.65 -4.02 13.55
N ASP A 151 2.80 -3.61 14.08
CA ASP A 151 3.65 -2.57 13.51
C ASP A 151 4.73 -3.20 12.63
N LEU A 152 4.95 -2.67 11.45
CA LEU A 152 6.03 -3.13 10.55
C LEU A 152 7.42 -3.02 11.18
N ARG A 153 7.62 -2.13 12.14
CA ARG A 153 8.86 -2.00 12.92
C ARG A 153 9.11 -3.17 13.88
N ASP A 154 8.09 -3.99 14.11
CA ASP A 154 8.20 -5.24 14.88
C ASP A 154 7.82 -6.44 13.98
N PRO A 155 8.70 -6.82 13.03
CA PRO A 155 8.43 -7.89 12.08
C PRO A 155 8.30 -9.27 12.74
N GLU A 156 8.92 -9.49 13.89
CA GLU A 156 8.80 -10.74 14.65
C GLU A 156 7.38 -10.95 15.17
N THR A 157 6.77 -9.90 15.72
CA THR A 157 5.35 -9.94 16.12
C THR A 157 4.44 -10.18 14.93
N ILE A 158 4.71 -9.56 13.78
CA ILE A 158 3.93 -9.81 12.54
C ILE A 158 3.99 -11.29 12.16
N LEU A 159 5.20 -11.89 12.14
CA LEU A 159 5.36 -13.30 11.79
C LEU A 159 4.70 -14.24 12.80
N ALA A 160 4.85 -13.96 14.10
CA ALA A 160 4.24 -14.76 15.16
C ALA A 160 2.70 -14.74 15.09
N GLU A 161 2.09 -13.57 14.88
CA GLU A 161 0.64 -13.44 14.76
C GLU A 161 0.12 -14.02 13.43
N ALA A 162 0.81 -13.75 12.30
CA ALA A 162 0.44 -14.28 11.00
C ALA A 162 0.55 -15.81 10.96
N GLY A 163 1.54 -16.42 11.64
CA GLY A 163 1.73 -17.87 11.73
C GLY A 163 0.59 -18.62 12.41
N LYS A 164 -0.32 -17.93 13.12
CA LYS A 164 -1.56 -18.53 13.65
C LYS A 164 -2.59 -18.80 12.53
N HIS A 165 -2.40 -18.21 11.35
CA HIS A 165 -3.34 -18.21 10.23
C HIS A 165 -2.72 -18.74 8.93
N LEU A 166 -1.41 -18.60 8.77
CA LEU A 166 -0.63 -19.04 7.62
C LEU A 166 0.34 -20.15 8.03
N ASP A 167 0.63 -21.03 7.08
CA ASP A 167 1.62 -22.09 7.21
C ASP A 167 2.90 -21.67 6.46
N PHE A 168 3.91 -21.20 7.19
CA PHE A 168 5.18 -20.75 6.62
C PHE A 168 6.07 -21.90 6.07
N SER A 169 5.69 -23.15 6.30
CA SER A 169 6.33 -24.30 5.62
C SER A 169 5.91 -24.42 4.14
N GLN A 170 4.90 -23.65 3.73
CA GLN A 170 4.42 -23.54 2.35
C GLN A 170 4.69 -22.14 1.79
N PRO A 171 4.73 -21.97 0.46
CA PRO A 171 4.94 -20.66 -0.14
C PRO A 171 3.94 -19.60 0.31
N VAL A 172 4.46 -18.44 0.73
CA VAL A 172 3.71 -17.26 1.14
C VAL A 172 4.15 -16.06 0.30
N ALA A 173 3.21 -15.23 -0.11
CA ALA A 173 3.50 -13.92 -0.68
C ALA A 173 3.43 -12.84 0.41
N VAL A 174 4.55 -12.20 0.73
CA VAL A 174 4.61 -11.01 1.58
C VAL A 174 4.46 -9.77 0.69
N LEU A 175 3.43 -8.98 0.96
CA LEU A 175 3.08 -7.78 0.19
C LEU A 175 3.42 -6.53 1.00
N LEU A 176 4.30 -5.68 0.46
CA LEU A 176 4.81 -4.45 1.07
C LEU A 176 4.53 -3.27 0.12
N PHE A 177 3.26 -2.96 -0.10
CA PHE A 177 2.84 -1.95 -1.06
C PHE A 177 2.68 -0.58 -0.42
N ALA A 178 3.47 0.40 -0.87
CA ALA A 178 3.43 1.79 -0.40
C ALA A 178 3.54 1.91 1.13
N ILE A 179 4.35 1.06 1.78
CA ILE A 179 4.49 1.04 3.24
C ILE A 179 5.94 1.23 3.70
N VAL A 180 6.93 0.60 3.07
CA VAL A 180 8.33 0.63 3.52
C VAL A 180 8.91 2.04 3.50
N HIS A 181 8.40 2.93 2.66
CA HIS A 181 8.84 4.33 2.61
C HIS A 181 8.34 5.18 3.80
N PHE A 182 7.53 4.62 4.70
CA PHE A 182 7.20 5.24 5.99
C PHE A 182 8.13 4.81 7.12
N LEU A 183 9.13 3.97 6.82
CA LEU A 183 10.21 3.64 7.73
C LEU A 183 11.39 4.60 7.48
N THR A 184 11.94 5.15 8.56
CA THR A 184 13.18 5.92 8.53
C THR A 184 14.39 4.98 8.39
N ASP A 185 15.58 5.53 8.12
CA ASP A 185 16.80 4.71 8.08
C ASP A 185 17.18 4.18 9.47
N ALA A 186 16.77 4.87 10.53
CA ALA A 186 16.94 4.42 11.91
C ALA A 186 16.11 3.15 12.21
N ASP A 187 14.98 2.96 11.52
CA ASP A 187 14.14 1.75 11.61
C ASP A 187 14.77 0.55 10.88
N LYS A 188 15.84 0.75 10.11
CA LYS A 188 16.55 -0.29 9.35
C LYS A 188 15.65 -1.12 8.42
N PRO A 189 15.00 -0.50 7.42
CA PRO A 189 14.01 -1.16 6.56
C PRO A 189 14.52 -2.44 5.88
N HIS A 190 15.80 -2.50 5.51
CA HIS A 190 16.39 -3.70 4.92
C HIS A 190 16.41 -4.88 5.91
N GLU A 191 16.71 -4.62 7.18
CA GLU A 191 16.71 -5.65 8.22
C GLU A 191 15.29 -6.14 8.49
N ILE A 192 14.30 -5.24 8.53
CA ILE A 192 12.88 -5.59 8.67
C ILE A 192 12.44 -6.51 7.55
N VAL A 193 12.70 -6.15 6.29
CA VAL A 193 12.34 -7.01 5.14
C VAL A 193 13.06 -8.35 5.20
N ARG A 194 14.34 -8.37 5.56
CA ARG A 194 15.11 -9.60 5.75
C ARG A 194 14.51 -10.52 6.82
N ILE A 195 14.05 -9.95 7.94
CA ILE A 195 13.36 -10.72 9.00
C ILE A 195 12.06 -11.32 8.46
N LEU A 196 11.23 -10.53 7.78
CA LEU A 196 9.95 -10.99 7.21
C LEU A 196 10.14 -12.14 6.20
N THR A 197 11.34 -12.31 5.66
CA THR A 197 11.61 -13.24 4.55
C THR A 197 12.52 -14.40 4.89
N ARG A 198 13.30 -14.32 5.98
CA ARG A 198 14.38 -15.29 6.29
C ARG A 198 13.89 -16.73 6.42
N ASP A 199 12.73 -16.92 7.05
CA ASP A 199 12.20 -18.25 7.42
C ASP A 199 11.04 -18.71 6.50
N LEU A 200 10.78 -18.00 5.41
CA LEU A 200 9.78 -18.40 4.42
C LEU A 200 10.25 -19.62 3.63
N ALA A 201 9.33 -20.49 3.25
CA ALA A 201 9.62 -21.63 2.36
C ALA A 201 10.13 -21.16 0.99
N ALA A 202 10.98 -22.02 0.35
CA ALA A 202 11.37 -21.82 -1.04
C ALA A 202 10.13 -21.63 -1.94
N GLY A 203 10.23 -20.77 -2.95
CA GLY A 203 9.11 -20.38 -3.81
C GLY A 203 8.16 -19.34 -3.21
N SER A 204 8.38 -18.90 -1.96
CA SER A 204 7.70 -17.72 -1.42
C SER A 204 8.11 -16.46 -2.19
N ALA A 205 7.23 -15.45 -2.17
CA ALA A 205 7.48 -14.19 -2.87
C ALA A 205 7.43 -12.99 -1.93
N VAL A 206 8.23 -11.98 -2.24
CA VAL A 206 8.14 -10.64 -1.63
C VAL A 206 7.86 -9.65 -2.74
N ALA A 207 6.78 -8.91 -2.61
CA ALA A 207 6.43 -7.86 -3.56
C ALA A 207 6.47 -6.49 -2.87
N VAL A 208 7.19 -5.56 -3.46
CA VAL A 208 7.38 -4.21 -2.90
C VAL A 208 6.94 -3.19 -3.91
N SER A 209 6.23 -2.15 -3.46
CA SER A 209 6.18 -0.86 -4.13
C SER A 209 6.68 0.23 -3.20
N HIS A 210 7.53 1.10 -3.70
CA HIS A 210 8.22 2.09 -2.89
C HIS A 210 8.27 3.45 -3.57
N LEU A 211 7.96 4.50 -2.82
CA LEU A 211 8.07 5.89 -3.27
C LEU A 211 9.52 6.20 -3.62
N THR A 212 9.75 6.84 -4.77
CA THR A 212 11.09 7.29 -5.17
C THR A 212 11.16 8.80 -5.35
N GLY A 213 12.35 9.37 -5.14
CA GLY A 213 12.68 10.74 -5.50
C GLY A 213 13.22 10.87 -6.93
N ASP A 214 13.47 9.74 -7.61
CA ASP A 214 14.01 9.75 -8.96
C ASP A 214 13.00 10.40 -9.92
N GLY A 215 13.45 11.41 -10.68
CA GLY A 215 12.58 12.12 -11.62
C GLY A 215 11.66 13.19 -11.01
N THR A 216 11.69 13.38 -9.70
CA THR A 216 10.96 14.46 -9.02
C THR A 216 11.88 15.69 -8.81
N ASP A 217 11.35 16.89 -9.03
CA ASP A 217 12.07 18.11 -8.65
C ASP A 217 12.41 18.09 -7.16
N PRO A 218 13.70 18.28 -6.77
CA PRO A 218 14.11 18.12 -5.37
C PRO A 218 13.43 19.09 -4.40
N ALA A 219 13.07 20.30 -4.81
CA ALA A 219 12.40 21.26 -3.95
C ALA A 219 10.96 20.84 -3.68
N ARG A 220 10.24 20.42 -4.72
CA ARG A 220 8.87 19.88 -4.61
C ARG A 220 8.85 18.58 -3.81
N GLY A 221 9.83 17.71 -4.03
CA GLY A 221 9.97 16.47 -3.26
C GLY A 221 10.12 16.75 -1.76
N ARG A 222 10.98 17.70 -1.38
CA ARG A 222 11.14 18.13 0.04
C ARG A 222 9.86 18.72 0.60
N ALA A 223 9.21 19.63 -0.12
CA ALA A 223 7.95 20.23 0.32
C ALA A 223 6.83 19.18 0.55
N ALA A 224 6.75 18.17 -0.30
CA ALA A 224 5.84 17.05 -0.10
C ALA A 224 6.22 16.21 1.14
N GLN A 225 7.51 15.95 1.38
CA GLN A 225 7.98 15.23 2.57
C GLN A 225 7.67 15.97 3.87
N GLU A 226 7.80 17.31 3.89
CA GLU A 226 7.47 18.15 5.05
C GLU A 226 6.02 17.99 5.49
N VAL A 227 5.09 17.74 4.56
CA VAL A 227 3.70 17.45 4.90
C VAL A 227 3.58 16.19 5.75
N TYR A 228 4.35 15.14 5.39
CA TYR A 228 4.33 13.87 6.11
C TYR A 228 5.07 13.90 7.45
N GLN A 229 5.96 14.87 7.69
CA GLN A 229 6.57 15.04 9.02
C GLN A 229 5.54 15.40 10.10
N GLY A 230 4.45 16.06 9.73
CA GLY A 230 3.33 16.34 10.63
C GLY A 230 2.24 15.26 10.66
N ALA A 231 2.42 14.16 9.94
CA ALA A 231 1.49 13.04 9.89
C ALA A 231 1.91 11.90 10.83
N SER A 232 1.13 10.81 10.84
CA SER A 232 1.39 9.63 11.68
C SER A 232 2.70 8.90 11.38
N ALA A 233 3.31 9.14 10.20
CA ALA A 233 4.66 8.67 9.86
C ALA A 233 5.28 9.60 8.78
N PRO A 234 6.62 9.80 8.80
CA PRO A 234 7.32 10.54 7.77
C PRO A 234 7.38 9.72 6.46
N ALA A 235 7.38 10.41 5.32
CA ALA A 235 7.66 9.76 4.03
C ALA A 235 9.14 9.91 3.67
N VAL A 236 9.81 8.80 3.38
CA VAL A 236 11.23 8.72 3.02
C VAL A 236 11.36 8.11 1.62
N PRO A 237 11.33 8.93 0.56
CA PRO A 237 11.60 8.44 -0.79
C PRO A 237 13.03 7.93 -0.88
N ARG A 238 13.23 6.81 -1.60
CA ARG A 238 14.55 6.20 -1.76
C ARG A 238 14.94 6.12 -3.23
N SER A 239 16.25 6.07 -3.49
CA SER A 239 16.76 5.83 -4.84
C SER A 239 16.43 4.40 -5.31
N ARG A 240 16.45 4.18 -6.63
CA ARG A 240 16.28 2.84 -7.19
C ARG A 240 17.27 1.83 -6.58
N ARG A 241 18.52 2.26 -6.31
CA ARG A 241 19.56 1.42 -5.71
C ARG A 241 19.17 0.96 -4.31
N ASP A 242 18.69 1.89 -3.46
CA ASP A 242 18.34 1.58 -2.08
C ASP A 242 17.07 0.72 -2.01
N ILE A 243 16.12 0.92 -2.93
CA ILE A 243 14.95 0.07 -3.04
C ILE A 243 15.32 -1.33 -3.52
N LEU A 244 16.27 -1.45 -4.47
CA LEU A 244 16.76 -2.73 -4.95
C LEU A 244 17.36 -3.59 -3.83
N ALA A 245 18.05 -2.98 -2.88
CA ALA A 245 18.65 -3.69 -1.76
C ALA A 245 17.60 -4.31 -0.79
N LEU A 246 16.32 -3.92 -0.86
CA LEU A 246 15.24 -4.60 -0.13
C LEU A 246 15.01 -6.05 -0.64
N PHE A 247 15.54 -6.39 -1.81
CA PHE A 247 15.42 -7.72 -2.41
C PHE A 247 16.68 -8.57 -2.25
N ASP A 248 17.63 -8.15 -1.39
CA ASP A 248 18.86 -8.91 -1.17
C ASP A 248 18.55 -10.35 -0.71
N GLY A 249 19.15 -11.34 -1.39
CA GLY A 249 18.91 -12.76 -1.16
C GLY A 249 17.65 -13.34 -1.83
N LEU A 250 16.96 -12.56 -2.67
CA LEU A 250 15.81 -12.99 -3.46
C LEU A 250 16.13 -12.95 -4.95
N GLU A 251 15.52 -13.84 -5.72
CA GLU A 251 15.58 -13.85 -7.18
C GLU A 251 14.49 -12.96 -7.74
N LEU A 252 14.89 -11.83 -8.36
CA LEU A 252 13.93 -10.90 -8.94
C LEU A 252 13.25 -11.50 -10.18
N ALA A 253 11.91 -11.44 -10.20
CA ALA A 253 11.13 -11.73 -11.39
C ALA A 253 11.32 -10.65 -12.47
N ASP A 254 11.29 -11.05 -13.75
CA ASP A 254 11.28 -10.10 -14.86
C ASP A 254 10.06 -9.12 -14.75
N PRO A 255 10.27 -7.86 -15.03
CA PRO A 255 11.47 -7.17 -15.54
C PRO A 255 12.39 -6.63 -14.44
N GLY A 256 12.38 -7.19 -13.24
CA GLY A 256 13.14 -6.71 -12.09
C GLY A 256 12.48 -5.55 -11.38
N LEU A 257 13.29 -4.72 -10.70
CA LEU A 257 12.82 -3.48 -10.08
C LEU A 257 12.64 -2.41 -11.17
N THR A 258 11.42 -1.96 -11.38
CA THR A 258 11.05 -1.04 -12.45
C THR A 258 9.93 -0.07 -12.02
N ASP A 259 9.59 0.90 -12.86
CA ASP A 259 8.35 1.65 -12.69
C ASP A 259 7.17 0.66 -12.59
N ILE A 260 6.33 0.83 -11.58
CA ILE A 260 5.18 -0.06 -11.34
C ILE A 260 4.26 -0.22 -12.55
N ASN A 261 4.23 0.75 -13.45
CA ASN A 261 3.43 0.71 -14.68
C ASN A 261 3.99 -0.25 -15.73
N LEU A 262 5.28 -0.59 -15.63
CA LEU A 262 5.97 -1.51 -16.56
C LEU A 262 5.91 -2.97 -16.10
N TRP A 263 5.41 -3.26 -14.93
CA TRP A 263 5.38 -4.61 -14.38
C TRP A 263 4.00 -5.30 -14.51
N PRO A 264 3.90 -6.55 -14.96
CA PRO A 264 4.83 -7.24 -15.84
C PRO A 264 4.77 -6.60 -17.23
N ALA A 265 5.86 -6.53 -17.92
CA ALA A 265 6.11 -5.92 -19.23
C ALA A 265 4.87 -5.28 -19.93
N ARG A 266 4.48 -4.07 -19.56
CA ARG A 266 3.46 -3.26 -20.22
C ARG A 266 4.13 -2.06 -20.88
N ALA A 267 3.62 -1.65 -22.02
CA ALA A 267 4.03 -0.38 -22.61
C ALA A 267 3.54 0.78 -21.73
N LEU A 268 4.44 1.68 -21.32
CA LEU A 268 4.06 2.93 -20.68
C LEU A 268 3.21 3.77 -21.61
N SER A 269 2.17 4.38 -21.08
CA SER A 269 1.60 5.56 -21.73
C SER A 269 2.63 6.70 -21.61
N PRO A 270 3.02 7.34 -22.72
CA PRO A 270 3.95 8.46 -22.67
C PRO A 270 3.48 9.55 -21.71
N GLY A 271 4.38 10.11 -20.91
CA GLY A 271 4.12 11.26 -20.04
C GLY A 271 3.59 10.95 -18.64
N VAL A 272 3.59 9.67 -18.21
CA VAL A 272 3.30 9.33 -16.80
C VAL A 272 4.57 9.52 -15.98
N PRO A 273 4.59 10.44 -14.98
CA PRO A 273 5.76 10.63 -14.15
C PRO A 273 6.02 9.42 -13.26
N LEU A 274 7.30 9.08 -13.09
CA LEU A 274 7.74 8.07 -12.14
C LEU A 274 7.50 8.55 -10.70
N VAL A 275 6.77 7.77 -9.92
CA VAL A 275 6.54 8.03 -8.48
C VAL A 275 6.89 6.80 -7.66
N PHE A 276 6.62 5.60 -8.19
CA PHE A 276 6.89 4.34 -7.50
C PHE A 276 7.76 3.43 -8.37
N TYR A 277 8.80 2.90 -7.74
CA TYR A 277 9.39 1.64 -8.20
C TYR A 277 8.66 0.47 -7.55
N GLY A 278 8.58 -0.64 -8.26
CA GLY A 278 8.07 -1.89 -7.73
C GLY A 278 8.74 -3.11 -8.36
N GLY A 279 8.70 -4.20 -7.65
CA GLY A 279 9.26 -5.47 -8.07
C GLY A 279 8.72 -6.63 -7.25
N VAL A 280 9.01 -7.84 -7.72
CA VAL A 280 8.69 -9.10 -7.06
C VAL A 280 9.97 -9.92 -7.00
N GLY A 281 10.36 -10.37 -5.81
CA GLY A 281 11.48 -11.29 -5.60
C GLY A 281 10.97 -12.61 -5.05
N PHE A 282 11.55 -13.71 -5.50
CA PHE A 282 11.25 -15.07 -5.04
C PHE A 282 12.34 -15.58 -4.11
N LYS A 283 11.94 -16.30 -3.08
CA LYS A 283 12.82 -17.06 -2.21
C LYS A 283 13.35 -18.27 -2.99
N PRO A 284 14.69 -18.42 -3.16
CA PRO A 284 15.27 -19.57 -3.82
C PRO A 284 15.04 -20.88 -3.07
#